data_9457a27657e19b9382ba0b4e5950d82b
#
_entry.id   9457a27657e19b9382ba0b4e5950d82b
#
_cell.length_a   1.000
_cell.length_b   1.000
_cell.length_c   1.000
_cell.angle_alpha   90.00
_cell.angle_beta   90.00
_cell.angle_gamma   90.00
#
_symmetry.space_group_name_H-M   'P 1'
#
loop_
_entity.id
_entity.type
_entity.pdbx_description
1 polymer ?
#
loop_
_entity_poly.entity_id
_entity_poly.type
_entity_poly.pdbx_seq_one_letter_code
_entity_poly.pdbx_strand_id
1 'polypeptide(L)'
;VVFRDWRPAARRHYLVCPRAHVTSASSLRGTDDAALARRMLELGKECIARDFPDDPRVETRFGYHIPPFNSVDHLHMHAFVLPFDPPWKERKYCTEQWARFAFKPAEVLCAELEAELEAEKENGKDKGDTDGDKTSRL
;
A
#
# COMPACT_ATOMS: atom_id res chain seq x y z
N VAL A 1 -5.97 -12.59 0.41
CA VAL A 1 -6.17 -13.39 1.63
C VAL A 1 -5.83 -12.55 2.85
N VAL A 2 -6.66 -12.65 3.89
CA VAL A 2 -6.44 -11.98 5.17
C VAL A 2 -6.40 -13.02 6.28
N PHE A 3 -5.40 -12.94 7.14
CA PHE A 3 -5.26 -13.82 8.30
C PHE A 3 -4.59 -13.11 9.48
N ARG A 4 -4.74 -13.65 10.67
CA ARG A 4 -4.07 -13.11 11.85
C ARG A 4 -2.58 -13.47 11.84
N ASP A 5 -1.74 -12.49 12.20
CA ASP A 5 -0.32 -12.76 12.43
C ASP A 5 -0.18 -13.68 13.67
N TRP A 6 0.64 -14.71 13.56
CA TRP A 6 0.90 -15.64 14.66
C TRP A 6 1.79 -15.05 15.77
N ARG A 7 2.48 -13.95 15.46
CA ARG A 7 3.24 -13.12 16.41
C ARG A 7 2.71 -11.70 16.41
N PRO A 8 1.52 -11.46 16.97
CA PRO A 8 0.90 -10.15 16.88
C PRO A 8 1.74 -9.08 17.58
N ALA A 9 1.84 -7.91 16.94
CA ALA A 9 2.57 -6.75 17.46
C ALA A 9 1.66 -5.73 18.15
N ALA A 10 0.34 -5.88 18.01
CA ALA A 10 -0.66 -4.96 18.53
C ALA A 10 -1.86 -5.71 19.08
N ARG A 11 -2.84 -4.99 19.62
CA ARG A 11 -4.13 -5.51 20.12
C ARG A 11 -4.78 -6.47 19.12
N ARG A 12 -4.73 -6.12 17.83
CA ARG A 12 -4.99 -7.01 16.69
C ARG A 12 -3.95 -6.76 15.62
N HIS A 13 -3.54 -7.82 14.96
CA HIS A 13 -2.56 -7.76 13.89
C HIS A 13 -2.95 -8.74 12.79
N TYR A 14 -3.40 -8.21 11.65
CA TYR A 14 -3.73 -8.97 10.46
C TYR A 14 -2.66 -8.77 9.40
N LEU A 15 -2.48 -9.79 8.57
CA LEU A 15 -1.72 -9.71 7.32
C LEU A 15 -2.68 -9.82 6.15
N VAL A 16 -2.55 -8.93 5.19
CA VAL A 16 -3.28 -8.94 3.93
C VAL A 16 -2.30 -9.25 2.81
N CYS A 17 -2.49 -10.36 2.12
CA CYS A 17 -1.59 -10.86 1.10
C CYS A 17 -2.34 -11.11 -0.22
N PRO A 18 -1.75 -10.80 -1.39
CA PRO A 18 -2.27 -11.28 -2.66
C PRO A 18 -2.03 -12.78 -2.79
N ARG A 19 -2.86 -13.48 -3.58
CA ARG A 19 -2.64 -14.89 -3.90
C ARG A 19 -1.53 -15.07 -4.92
N ALA A 20 -1.48 -14.20 -5.93
CA ALA A 20 -0.39 -14.15 -6.89
C ALA A 20 0.89 -13.66 -6.22
N HIS A 21 2.04 -14.18 -6.66
CA HIS A 21 3.32 -13.77 -6.11
C HIS A 21 3.67 -12.34 -6.56
N VAL A 22 3.87 -11.47 -5.57
CA VAL A 22 4.44 -10.13 -5.72
C VAL A 22 5.54 -10.01 -4.68
N THR A 23 6.74 -9.62 -5.09
CA THR A 23 7.93 -9.67 -4.21
C THR A 23 7.82 -8.70 -3.03
N SER A 24 7.46 -7.44 -3.29
CA SER A 24 7.39 -6.40 -2.25
C SER A 24 6.58 -5.18 -2.70
N ALA A 25 6.29 -4.28 -1.78
CA ALA A 25 5.66 -3.00 -2.08
C ALA A 25 6.49 -2.13 -3.04
N SER A 26 7.82 -2.25 -2.99
CA SER A 26 8.72 -1.52 -3.89
C SER A 26 8.66 -1.98 -5.35
N SER A 27 8.13 -3.16 -5.63
CA SER A 27 7.98 -3.69 -6.99
C SER A 27 6.67 -3.30 -7.67
N LEU A 28 5.73 -2.70 -6.94
CA LEU A 28 4.42 -2.33 -7.47
C LEU A 28 4.53 -1.19 -8.49
N ARG A 29 3.89 -1.37 -9.65
CA ARG A 29 3.86 -0.40 -10.77
C ARG A 29 2.57 -0.56 -11.56
N GLY A 30 2.10 0.56 -12.12
CA GLY A 30 1.03 0.56 -13.09
C GLY A 30 -0.37 0.37 -12.51
N THR A 31 -1.35 0.30 -13.41
CA THR A 31 -2.78 0.32 -13.06
C THR A 31 -3.22 -0.87 -12.23
N ASP A 32 -2.80 -2.09 -12.59
CA ASP A 32 -3.21 -3.31 -11.90
C ASP A 32 -2.64 -3.38 -10.49
N ASP A 33 -1.41 -2.95 -10.29
CA ASP A 33 -0.77 -2.92 -8.98
C ASP A 33 -1.36 -1.82 -8.09
N ALA A 34 -1.71 -0.66 -8.65
CA ALA A 34 -2.42 0.39 -7.92
C ALA A 34 -3.79 -0.10 -7.43
N ALA A 35 -4.54 -0.81 -8.29
CA ALA A 35 -5.80 -1.43 -7.91
C ALA A 35 -5.62 -2.51 -6.84
N LEU A 36 -4.57 -3.32 -6.94
CA LEU A 36 -4.21 -4.33 -5.94
C LEU A 36 -3.93 -3.69 -4.57
N ALA A 37 -3.09 -2.67 -4.52
CA ALA A 37 -2.76 -1.96 -3.29
C ALA A 37 -4.01 -1.35 -2.64
N ARG A 38 -4.87 -0.73 -3.44
CA ARG A 38 -6.16 -0.18 -2.97
C ARG A 38 -7.06 -1.27 -2.41
N ARG A 39 -7.21 -2.40 -3.12
CA ARG A 39 -8.04 -3.52 -2.65
C ARG A 39 -7.51 -4.15 -1.37
N MET A 40 -6.20 -4.28 -1.23
CA MET A 40 -5.57 -4.78 0.00
C MET A 40 -5.90 -3.87 1.20
N LEU A 41 -5.82 -2.55 1.03
CA LEU A 41 -6.16 -1.58 2.06
C LEU A 41 -7.65 -1.68 2.46
N GLU A 42 -8.55 -1.77 1.49
CA GLU A 42 -9.99 -1.95 1.73
C GLU A 42 -10.28 -3.23 2.51
N LEU A 43 -9.66 -4.35 2.12
CA LEU A 43 -9.83 -5.64 2.81
C LEU A 43 -9.35 -5.57 4.27
N GLY A 44 -8.23 -4.91 4.53
CA GLY A 44 -7.74 -4.70 5.88
C GLY A 44 -8.73 -3.89 6.73
N LYS A 45 -9.27 -2.81 6.16
CA LYS A 45 -10.30 -1.99 6.82
C LYS A 45 -11.59 -2.75 7.06
N GLU A 46 -12.09 -3.51 6.08
CA GLU A 46 -13.28 -4.35 6.20
C GLU A 46 -13.12 -5.39 7.30
N CYS A 47 -11.95 -6.05 7.38
CA CYS A 47 -11.67 -7.06 8.39
C CYS A 47 -11.71 -6.47 9.81
N ILE A 48 -11.10 -5.31 10.01
CA ILE A 48 -11.11 -4.64 11.31
C ILE A 48 -12.51 -4.15 11.66
N ALA A 49 -13.24 -3.56 10.71
CA ALA A 49 -14.62 -3.10 10.93
C ALA A 49 -15.57 -4.23 11.31
N ARG A 50 -15.38 -5.41 10.73
CA ARG A 50 -16.15 -6.60 11.10
C ARG A 50 -15.91 -7.04 12.55
N ASP A 51 -14.65 -7.01 12.98
CA ASP A 51 -14.27 -7.46 14.33
C ASP A 51 -14.52 -6.39 15.42
N PHE A 52 -14.58 -5.13 15.02
CA PHE A 52 -14.81 -3.96 15.90
C PHE A 52 -15.87 -3.02 15.31
N PRO A 53 -17.12 -3.48 15.15
CA PRO A 53 -18.16 -2.67 14.54
C PRO A 53 -18.43 -1.41 15.37
N ASP A 54 -18.39 -0.26 14.69
CA ASP A 54 -18.81 1.05 15.22
C ASP A 54 -18.16 1.47 16.56
N ASP A 55 -16.96 0.98 16.87
CA ASP A 55 -16.21 1.44 18.03
C ASP A 55 -15.34 2.66 17.69
N PRO A 56 -15.73 3.89 18.10
CA PRO A 56 -14.98 5.11 17.76
C PRO A 56 -13.61 5.21 18.46
N ARG A 57 -13.33 4.31 19.41
CA ARG A 57 -12.05 4.27 20.13
C ARG A 57 -10.99 3.43 19.42
N VAL A 58 -11.36 2.76 18.33
CA VAL A 58 -10.43 1.93 17.57
C VAL A 58 -9.52 2.80 16.72
N GLU A 59 -8.26 2.82 17.07
CA GLU A 59 -7.20 3.39 16.23
C GLU A 59 -6.57 2.30 15.39
N THR A 60 -6.35 2.58 14.12
CA THR A 60 -5.82 1.62 13.15
C THR A 60 -4.54 2.12 12.50
N ARG A 61 -3.72 1.19 12.02
CA ARG A 61 -2.55 1.48 11.21
C ARG A 61 -2.41 0.41 10.13
N PHE A 62 -2.17 0.86 8.89
CA PHE A 62 -1.97 -0.01 7.73
C PHE A 62 -0.66 0.36 7.04
N GLY A 63 0.14 -0.62 6.67
CA GLY A 63 1.38 -0.34 5.97
C GLY A 63 2.20 -1.57 5.62
N TYR A 64 3.31 -1.29 4.93
CA TYR A 64 4.23 -2.28 4.39
C TYR A 64 5.64 -2.05 4.90
N HIS A 65 6.36 -3.11 5.27
CA HIS A 65 7.81 -3.02 5.36
C HIS A 65 8.42 -2.94 3.96
N ILE A 66 9.38 -2.03 3.83
CA ILE A 66 10.10 -1.82 2.58
C ILE A 66 11.45 -2.54 2.65
N PRO A 67 11.88 -3.26 1.59
CA PRO A 67 13.19 -3.90 1.58
C PRO A 67 14.33 -2.90 1.88
N PRO A 68 15.35 -3.29 2.64
CA PRO A 68 15.64 -4.61 3.18
C PRO A 68 15.00 -4.90 4.55
N PHE A 69 14.05 -4.10 5.01
CA PHE A 69 13.42 -4.22 6.33
C PHE A 69 12.26 -5.23 6.38
N ASN A 70 11.85 -5.78 5.25
CA ASN A 70 10.90 -6.88 5.18
C ASN A 70 11.58 -8.22 5.55
N SER A 71 10.85 -9.10 6.21
CA SER A 71 11.34 -10.44 6.59
C SER A 71 10.94 -11.54 5.60
N VAL A 72 9.99 -11.27 4.70
CA VAL A 72 9.44 -12.22 3.72
C VAL A 72 9.31 -11.52 2.37
N ASP A 73 9.84 -12.16 1.31
CA ASP A 73 9.76 -11.67 -0.08
C ASP A 73 8.47 -12.12 -0.76
N HIS A 74 7.36 -11.83 -0.12
CA HIS A 74 6.01 -11.90 -0.65
C HIS A 74 5.23 -10.73 -0.11
N LEU A 75 4.59 -9.95 -0.98
CA LEU A 75 3.86 -8.75 -0.61
C LEU A 75 2.85 -9.05 0.51
N HIS A 76 2.96 -8.33 1.61
CA HIS A 76 2.01 -8.39 2.71
C HIS A 76 1.85 -7.01 3.35
N MET A 77 0.59 -6.64 3.54
CA MET A 77 0.24 -5.43 4.26
C MET A 77 -0.07 -5.78 5.71
N HIS A 78 0.55 -5.06 6.63
CA HIS A 78 0.19 -5.11 8.05
C HIS A 78 -1.04 -4.26 8.30
N ALA A 79 -2.02 -4.83 9.01
CA ALA A 79 -3.21 -4.12 9.46
C ALA A 79 -3.34 -4.28 10.98
N PHE A 80 -3.27 -3.15 11.69
CA PHE A 80 -3.25 -3.13 13.13
C PHE A 80 -4.48 -2.44 13.73
N VAL A 81 -4.95 -2.99 14.84
CA VAL A 81 -5.71 -2.26 15.85
C VAL A 81 -4.77 -1.95 17.00
N LEU A 82 -4.55 -0.67 17.24
CA LEU A 82 -3.64 -0.20 18.29
C LEU A 82 -4.25 -0.38 19.69
N PRO A 83 -3.48 -0.38 20.77
CA PRO A 83 -2.04 -0.06 20.85
C PRO A 83 -1.12 -1.22 20.45
N PHE A 84 0.15 -0.90 20.17
CA PHE A 84 1.20 -1.91 20.09
C PHE A 84 1.47 -2.55 21.44
N ASP A 85 1.72 -3.86 21.43
CA ASP A 85 2.02 -4.63 22.65
C ASP A 85 3.17 -5.63 22.37
N PRO A 86 4.28 -5.51 23.07
CA PRO A 86 4.64 -4.40 23.97
C PRO A 86 4.85 -3.07 23.20
N PRO A 87 4.72 -1.91 23.89
CA PRO A 87 4.73 -0.59 23.23
C PRO A 87 5.97 -0.28 22.38
N TRP A 88 7.13 -0.81 22.71
CA TRP A 88 8.37 -0.59 21.95
C TRP A 88 8.32 -1.15 20.51
N LYS A 89 7.39 -2.07 20.22
CA LYS A 89 7.16 -2.58 18.85
C LYS A 89 6.74 -1.50 17.86
N GLU A 90 6.19 -0.40 18.34
CA GLU A 90 5.83 0.75 17.50
C GLU A 90 6.99 1.24 16.63
N ARG A 91 8.22 1.13 17.10
CA ARG A 91 9.41 1.54 16.35
C ARG A 91 9.56 0.86 14.99
N LYS A 92 9.11 -0.40 14.89
CA LYS A 92 9.16 -1.18 13.64
C LYS A 92 8.11 -0.75 12.61
N TYR A 93 7.08 -0.06 13.08
CA TYR A 93 5.90 0.30 12.30
C TYR A 93 5.64 1.82 12.34
N CYS A 94 6.72 2.59 12.47
CA CYS A 94 6.67 4.05 12.52
C CYS A 94 6.21 4.61 11.17
N THR A 95 5.20 5.48 11.20
CA THR A 95 4.59 6.07 10.00
C THR A 95 5.06 7.50 9.72
N GLU A 96 5.94 8.02 10.55
CA GLU A 96 6.53 9.34 10.33
C GLU A 96 7.25 9.41 8.97
N GLN A 97 7.27 10.59 8.37
CA GLN A 97 7.83 10.77 7.03
C GLN A 97 9.27 10.27 6.90
N TRP A 98 10.09 10.49 7.92
CA TRP A 98 11.49 10.03 7.96
C TRP A 98 11.65 8.51 8.03
N ALA A 99 10.62 7.79 8.48
CA ALA A 99 10.65 6.33 8.63
C ALA A 99 10.07 5.57 7.42
N ARG A 100 9.54 6.27 6.42
CA ARG A 100 8.84 5.67 5.26
C ARG A 100 9.75 4.82 4.37
N PHE A 101 11.05 4.96 4.49
CA PHE A 101 12.02 4.08 3.82
C PHE A 101 12.02 2.65 4.38
N ALA A 102 11.59 2.46 5.63
CA ALA A 102 11.54 1.18 6.31
C ALA A 102 10.11 0.62 6.45
N PHE A 103 9.15 1.50 6.75
CA PHE A 103 7.73 1.15 6.84
C PHE A 103 6.89 2.26 6.20
N LYS A 104 6.20 1.93 5.11
CA LYS A 104 5.38 2.87 4.36
C LYS A 104 3.91 2.69 4.69
N PRO A 105 3.17 3.75 5.10
CA PRO A 105 1.73 3.67 5.26
C PRO A 105 1.03 3.25 3.96
N ALA A 106 0.02 2.40 4.07
CA ALA A 106 -0.69 1.89 2.89
C ALA A 106 -1.40 2.99 2.11
N GLU A 107 -1.95 3.99 2.80
CA GLU A 107 -2.58 5.16 2.19
C GLU A 107 -1.59 5.98 1.36
N VAL A 108 -0.36 6.12 1.85
CA VAL A 108 0.71 6.82 1.13
C VAL A 108 1.11 6.05 -0.13
N LEU A 109 1.28 4.74 -0.03
CA LEU A 109 1.60 3.90 -1.19
C LEU A 109 0.51 3.97 -2.25
N CYS A 110 -0.75 3.88 -1.87
CA CYS A 110 -1.87 4.00 -2.81
C CYS A 110 -1.86 5.36 -3.52
N ALA A 111 -1.67 6.46 -2.78
CA ALA A 111 -1.62 7.80 -3.33
C ALA A 111 -0.43 7.99 -4.30
N GLU A 112 0.74 7.45 -3.98
CA GLU A 112 1.92 7.50 -4.85
C GLU A 112 1.68 6.76 -6.18
N LEU A 113 1.13 5.53 -6.12
CA LEU A 113 0.83 4.75 -7.32
C LEU A 113 -0.24 5.43 -8.19
N GLU A 114 -1.26 6.01 -7.60
CA GLU A 114 -2.30 6.75 -8.31
C GLU A 114 -1.74 8.02 -8.96
N ALA A 115 -0.86 8.76 -8.28
CA ALA A 115 -0.20 9.95 -8.82
C ALA A 115 0.73 9.62 -10.00
N GLU A 116 1.46 8.51 -9.95
CA GLU A 116 2.29 8.03 -11.06
C GLU A 116 1.43 7.76 -12.31
N LEU A 117 0.26 7.13 -12.14
CA LEU A 117 -0.68 6.86 -13.24
C LEU A 117 -1.23 8.14 -13.88
N GLU A 118 -1.55 9.15 -13.10
CA GLU A 118 -2.02 10.43 -13.63
C GLU A 118 -0.92 11.15 -14.41
N ALA A 119 0.32 11.15 -13.89
CA ALA A 119 1.48 11.72 -14.58
C ALA A 119 1.76 11.03 -15.94
N GLU A 120 1.63 9.69 -16.00
CA GLU A 120 1.79 8.92 -17.23
C GLU A 120 0.72 9.28 -18.27
N LYS A 121 -0.54 9.47 -17.86
CA LYS A 121 -1.63 9.87 -18.74
C LYS A 121 -1.42 11.26 -19.32
N GLU A 122 -0.93 12.21 -18.52
CA GLU A 122 -0.62 13.57 -18.96
C GLU A 122 0.52 13.58 -19.98
N ASN A 123 1.61 12.86 -19.69
CA ASN A 123 2.75 12.73 -20.61
C ASN A 123 2.40 11.99 -21.91
N GLY A 124 1.45 11.06 -21.86
CA GLY A 124 0.96 10.33 -23.05
C GLY A 124 0.11 11.21 -23.98
N LYS A 125 -0.61 12.20 -23.45
CA LYS A 125 -1.41 13.15 -24.26
C LYS A 125 -0.55 14.14 -25.03
N ASP A 126 0.60 14.55 -24.49
CA ASP A 126 1.51 15.51 -25.14
C ASP A 126 2.26 14.92 -26.35
N LYS A 127 2.33 13.59 -26.46
CA LYS A 127 2.95 12.91 -27.61
C LYS A 127 2.01 12.63 -28.77
N GLY A 128 0.72 12.92 -28.63
CA GLY A 128 -0.31 12.63 -29.65
C GLY A 128 -0.58 13.75 -30.65
N ASP A 129 -0.02 14.94 -30.47
CA ASP A 129 -0.39 16.14 -31.25
C ASP A 129 0.71 16.67 -32.19
N THR A 130 1.70 15.84 -32.54
CA THR A 130 2.74 16.22 -33.50
C THR A 130 2.84 15.26 -34.69
N ASP A 131 1.69 14.92 -35.28
CA ASP A 131 1.68 14.33 -36.62
C ASP A 131 0.48 14.85 -37.43
N GLY A 132 0.62 16.06 -37.88
CA GLY A 132 -0.33 16.71 -38.76
C GLY A 132 0.34 17.81 -39.54
N ASP A 133 0.75 17.47 -40.71
CA ASP A 133 1.01 18.31 -41.86
C ASP A 133 2.39 18.20 -42.50
N LYS A 134 2.53 17.15 -43.26
CA LYS A 134 3.46 17.15 -44.40
C LYS A 134 2.74 16.57 -45.58
N THR A 135 1.75 17.26 -46.06
CA THR A 135 1.29 17.04 -47.42
C THR A 135 1.18 18.36 -48.15
N SER A 136 1.80 18.40 -49.27
CA SER A 136 1.64 19.42 -50.31
C SER A 136 2.88 20.33 -50.47
N ARG A 137 3.81 19.84 -51.18
CA ARG A 137 4.53 20.67 -52.14
C ARG A 137 4.82 19.84 -53.39
N LEU A 138 3.89 19.88 -54.26
CA LEU A 138 4.14 19.91 -55.69
C LEU A 138 3.66 21.21 -56.23
#